data_86fa3165fbe6518302f2757271aac126
#
_entry.id   86fa3165fbe6518302f2757271aac126
#
_cell.length_a   1.000
_cell.length_b   1.000
_cell.length_c   1.000
_cell.angle_alpha   90.00
_cell.angle_beta   90.00
_cell.angle_gamma   90.00
#
_symmetry.space_group_name_H-M   'P 1'
#
loop_
_entity.id
_entity.type
_entity.pdbx_description
1 polymer ?
#
loop_
_entity_poly.entity_id
_entity_poly.type
_entity_poly.pdbx_seq_one_letter_code
_entity_poly.pdbx_strand_id
1 'polypeptide(L)'
;MRYIMRRSCLFLVMIAVIVFTGCGQKKKEDPVTVTLWHVYGGQTESPLNDLIDEFNETIGKEENIRVQVGSVTNTNTIHENVLASAFGDPGASKLPDMFVSYPKTVLAMPDDTELVDYYDYFTEEELNEFIPAFLEEGVIHERLSILPVAKSMEVMFINKTAFDRFAKETGAKIEDLKTWEGLFAMAEQYAAWTDDQTPDIPN
;
A
#
# COMPACT_ATOMS: atom_id res chain seq x y z
N MET A 1 -26.16 29.94 -68.42
CA MET A 1 -26.87 29.13 -67.47
C MET A 1 -26.10 27.85 -67.02
N ARG A 2 -25.44 27.10 -67.90
CA ARG A 2 -24.68 25.89 -67.58
C ARG A 2 -23.44 26.09 -66.71
N TYR A 3 -22.80 27.28 -66.75
CA TYR A 3 -21.57 27.56 -65.99
C TYR A 3 -21.85 27.89 -64.52
N ILE A 4 -22.99 28.50 -64.21
CA ILE A 4 -23.40 28.86 -62.85
C ILE A 4 -23.81 27.59 -62.10
N MET A 5 -24.54 26.67 -62.75
CA MET A 5 -24.96 25.39 -62.19
C MET A 5 -23.77 24.47 -61.82
N ARG A 6 -22.68 24.48 -62.64
CA ARG A 6 -21.50 23.71 -62.32
C ARG A 6 -20.70 24.25 -61.12
N ARG A 7 -20.67 25.55 -60.92
CA ARG A 7 -20.04 26.17 -59.75
C ARG A 7 -20.85 25.93 -58.44
N SER A 8 -22.17 26.00 -58.54
CA SER A 8 -23.05 25.70 -57.38
C SER A 8 -22.98 24.23 -56.97
N CYS A 9 -22.86 23.27 -57.91
CA CYS A 9 -22.70 21.87 -57.61
C CYS A 9 -21.32 21.58 -56.94
N LEU A 10 -20.28 22.23 -57.38
CA LEU A 10 -18.93 22.12 -56.77
C LEU A 10 -18.89 22.67 -55.35
N PHE A 11 -19.59 23.80 -55.08
CA PHE A 11 -19.72 24.37 -53.75
C PHE A 11 -20.53 23.46 -52.80
N LEU A 12 -21.61 22.84 -53.26
CA LEU A 12 -22.40 21.91 -52.51
C LEU A 12 -21.67 20.62 -52.18
N VAL A 13 -20.87 20.09 -53.09
CA VAL A 13 -19.99 18.92 -52.85
C VAL A 13 -18.89 19.25 -51.86
N MET A 14 -18.30 20.45 -51.92
CA MET A 14 -17.27 20.92 -51.00
C MET A 14 -17.81 21.08 -49.55
N ILE A 15 -19.05 21.60 -49.43
CA ILE A 15 -19.73 21.70 -48.12
C ILE A 15 -20.10 20.30 -47.56
N ALA A 16 -20.56 19.37 -48.41
CA ALA A 16 -20.87 18.00 -48.01
C ALA A 16 -19.60 17.24 -47.49
N VAL A 17 -18.44 17.45 -48.10
CA VAL A 17 -17.19 16.82 -47.63
C VAL A 17 -16.75 17.36 -46.26
N ILE A 18 -16.99 18.67 -45.97
CA ILE A 18 -16.63 19.25 -44.65
C ILE A 18 -17.57 18.73 -43.54
N VAL A 19 -18.83 18.38 -43.83
CA VAL A 19 -19.76 17.86 -42.85
C VAL A 19 -19.46 16.38 -42.49
N PHE A 20 -18.82 15.61 -43.39
CA PHE A 20 -18.44 14.22 -43.14
C PHE A 20 -17.08 14.03 -42.46
N THR A 21 -16.26 15.09 -42.33
CA THR A 21 -15.03 15.07 -41.51
C THR A 21 -15.27 15.50 -40.06
N GLY A 22 -16.49 15.50 -39.58
CA GLY A 22 -16.80 15.51 -38.17
C GLY A 22 -16.20 14.24 -37.55
N CYS A 23 -14.92 14.29 -37.17
CA CYS A 23 -14.32 13.31 -36.28
C CYS A 23 -15.27 13.15 -35.08
N GLY A 24 -15.96 12.04 -35.03
CA GLY A 24 -16.58 11.59 -33.80
C GLY A 24 -15.48 11.47 -32.77
N GLN A 25 -15.21 12.52 -32.02
CA GLN A 25 -14.50 12.40 -30.76
C GLN A 25 -15.30 11.39 -29.96
N LYS A 26 -14.82 10.14 -29.88
CA LYS A 26 -15.29 9.21 -28.88
C LYS A 26 -15.20 10.00 -27.57
N LYS A 27 -16.34 10.28 -26.94
CA LYS A 27 -16.39 10.84 -25.60
C LYS A 27 -15.49 9.93 -24.78
N LYS A 28 -14.34 10.43 -24.33
CA LYS A 28 -13.46 9.67 -23.46
C LYS A 28 -14.28 9.42 -22.22
N GLU A 29 -14.64 8.19 -21.97
CA GLU A 29 -15.35 7.83 -20.75
C GLU A 29 -14.45 8.24 -19.56
N ASP A 30 -15.05 8.78 -18.52
CA ASP A 30 -14.31 9.10 -17.30
C ASP A 30 -13.69 7.82 -16.76
N PRO A 31 -12.47 7.86 -16.21
CA PRO A 31 -11.81 6.68 -15.70
C PRO A 31 -12.60 6.07 -14.53
N VAL A 32 -12.62 4.75 -14.46
CA VAL A 32 -13.07 4.04 -13.27
C VAL A 32 -12.15 4.43 -12.13
N THR A 33 -12.72 5.02 -11.08
CA THR A 33 -11.94 5.44 -9.91
C THR A 33 -12.01 4.37 -8.84
N VAL A 34 -10.86 3.85 -8.44
CA VAL A 34 -10.68 2.91 -7.32
C VAL A 34 -10.12 3.69 -6.14
N THR A 35 -10.84 3.73 -5.04
CA THR A 35 -10.42 4.42 -3.81
C THR A 35 -9.58 3.49 -2.95
N LEU A 36 -8.39 3.95 -2.53
CA LEU A 36 -7.48 3.21 -1.66
C LEU A 36 -7.19 4.00 -0.38
N TRP A 37 -7.42 3.39 0.78
CA TRP A 37 -7.00 3.95 2.06
C TRP A 37 -5.74 3.27 2.57
N HIS A 38 -4.74 4.07 2.96
CA HIS A 38 -3.51 3.57 3.61
C HIS A 38 -2.88 4.62 4.54
N VAL A 39 -1.95 4.18 5.37
CA VAL A 39 -1.33 5.01 6.42
C VAL A 39 -0.01 5.65 5.99
N TYR A 40 0.49 5.34 4.80
CA TYR A 40 1.81 5.82 4.35
C TYR A 40 1.76 7.19 3.68
N GLY A 41 0.58 7.76 3.44
CA GLY A 41 0.40 9.01 2.69
C GLY A 41 0.93 10.27 3.38
N GLY A 42 1.18 10.23 4.69
CA GLY A 42 1.75 11.34 5.46
C GLY A 42 3.28 11.33 5.55
N GLN A 43 3.95 10.37 4.93
CA GLN A 43 5.41 10.29 4.90
C GLN A 43 5.96 11.19 3.78
N THR A 44 7.11 11.80 4.02
CA THR A 44 7.79 12.66 3.03
C THR A 44 8.18 11.88 1.77
N GLU A 45 8.49 10.60 1.96
CA GLU A 45 8.74 9.63 0.88
C GLU A 45 7.86 8.40 1.15
N SER A 46 6.99 8.07 0.21
CA SER A 46 6.08 6.94 0.31
C SER A 46 6.19 6.08 -0.94
N PRO A 47 6.97 4.98 -0.91
CA PRO A 47 7.11 4.09 -2.06
C PRO A 47 5.77 3.57 -2.61
N LEU A 48 4.75 3.41 -1.75
CA LEU A 48 3.43 3.01 -2.21
C LEU A 48 2.74 4.13 -3.01
N ASN A 49 2.89 5.40 -2.61
CA ASN A 49 2.37 6.51 -3.40
C ASN A 49 3.07 6.60 -4.77
N ASP A 50 4.40 6.42 -4.80
CA ASP A 50 5.16 6.45 -6.04
C ASP A 50 4.69 5.34 -7.02
N LEU A 51 4.44 4.13 -6.51
CA LEU A 51 3.89 3.03 -7.30
C LEU A 51 2.46 3.31 -7.80
N ILE A 52 1.63 3.95 -6.98
CA ILE A 52 0.27 4.34 -7.38
C ILE A 52 0.31 5.42 -8.47
N ASP A 53 1.21 6.39 -8.34
CA ASP A 53 1.38 7.43 -9.36
C ASP A 53 1.90 6.83 -10.66
N GLU A 54 2.87 5.91 -10.61
CA GLU A 54 3.35 5.16 -11.78
C GLU A 54 2.22 4.36 -12.42
N PHE A 55 1.42 3.62 -11.64
CA PHE A 55 0.25 2.91 -12.16
C PHE A 55 -0.72 3.86 -12.87
N ASN A 56 -1.07 4.98 -12.25
CA ASN A 56 -2.01 5.96 -12.79
C ASN A 56 -1.50 6.61 -14.09
N GLU A 57 -0.19 6.75 -14.25
CA GLU A 57 0.43 7.33 -15.44
C GLU A 57 0.64 6.31 -16.58
N THR A 58 0.69 5.02 -16.27
CA THR A 58 0.96 3.92 -17.20
C THR A 58 -0.27 3.04 -17.41
N ILE A 59 -0.32 1.89 -16.76
CA ILE A 59 -1.37 0.86 -16.92
C ILE A 59 -2.77 1.44 -16.66
N GLY A 60 -2.92 2.20 -15.58
CA GLY A 60 -4.20 2.80 -15.22
C GLY A 60 -4.73 3.76 -16.31
N LYS A 61 -3.83 4.50 -16.95
CA LYS A 61 -4.18 5.38 -18.07
C LYS A 61 -4.57 4.61 -19.33
N GLU A 62 -3.92 3.48 -19.59
CA GLU A 62 -4.21 2.60 -20.72
C GLU A 62 -5.56 1.89 -20.55
N GLU A 63 -5.81 1.38 -19.34
CA GLU A 63 -7.03 0.64 -18.98
C GLU A 63 -8.19 1.56 -18.56
N ASN A 64 -7.99 2.87 -18.57
CA ASN A 64 -8.97 3.87 -18.10
C ASN A 64 -9.41 3.65 -16.64
N ILE A 65 -8.45 3.29 -15.79
CA ILE A 65 -8.58 3.10 -14.34
C ILE A 65 -7.72 4.13 -13.63
N ARG A 66 -8.20 4.67 -12.52
CA ARG A 66 -7.46 5.58 -11.67
C ARG A 66 -7.57 5.20 -10.21
N VAL A 67 -6.44 4.96 -9.55
CA VAL A 67 -6.38 4.79 -8.11
C VAL A 67 -6.33 6.16 -7.43
N GLN A 68 -7.26 6.42 -6.54
CA GLN A 68 -7.33 7.63 -5.72
C GLN A 68 -7.04 7.29 -4.26
N VAL A 69 -5.98 7.87 -3.73
CA VAL A 69 -5.55 7.65 -2.35
C VAL A 69 -6.35 8.51 -1.39
N GLY A 70 -6.93 7.88 -0.37
CA GLY A 70 -7.43 8.53 0.84
C GLY A 70 -6.42 8.38 1.98
N SER A 71 -5.82 9.48 2.40
CA SER A 71 -4.85 9.48 3.51
C SER A 71 -5.52 9.26 4.85
N VAL A 72 -5.01 8.31 5.63
CA VAL A 72 -5.37 8.08 7.02
C VAL A 72 -4.12 8.23 7.89
N THR A 73 -4.25 8.83 9.07
CA THR A 73 -3.09 9.27 9.87
C THR A 73 -2.29 8.14 10.51
N ASN A 74 -2.93 7.03 10.87
CA ASN A 74 -2.28 5.89 11.51
C ASN A 74 -3.13 4.61 11.40
N THR A 75 -2.55 3.47 11.80
CA THR A 75 -3.16 2.14 11.70
C THR A 75 -4.39 1.94 12.58
N ASN A 76 -4.51 2.60 13.72
CA ASN A 76 -5.71 2.53 14.55
C ASN A 76 -6.85 3.31 13.92
N THR A 77 -6.57 4.50 13.42
CA THR A 77 -7.55 5.35 12.73
C THR A 77 -8.11 4.67 11.47
N ILE A 78 -7.27 3.97 10.67
CA ILE A 78 -7.78 3.26 9.50
C ILE A 78 -8.65 2.07 9.91
N HIS A 79 -8.28 1.34 10.97
CA HIS A 79 -9.10 0.27 11.53
C HIS A 79 -10.49 0.78 11.94
N GLU A 80 -10.53 1.85 12.74
CA GLU A 80 -11.78 2.47 13.19
C GLU A 80 -12.64 2.99 12.03
N ASN A 81 -12.04 3.69 11.08
CA ASN A 81 -12.76 4.25 9.94
C ASN A 81 -13.30 3.17 9.02
N VAL A 82 -12.55 2.11 8.74
CA VAL A 82 -13.02 0.98 7.93
C VAL A 82 -14.19 0.29 8.60
N LEU A 83 -14.11 0.04 9.91
CA LEU A 83 -15.22 -0.59 10.64
C LEU A 83 -16.44 0.32 10.69
N ALA A 84 -16.28 1.59 11.03
CA ALA A 84 -17.39 2.56 11.03
C ALA A 84 -18.09 2.64 9.67
N SER A 85 -17.30 2.61 8.58
CA SER A 85 -17.84 2.60 7.20
C SER A 85 -18.54 1.29 6.88
N ALA A 86 -17.97 0.15 7.27
CA ALA A 86 -18.54 -1.17 7.01
C ALA A 86 -19.84 -1.41 7.79
N PHE A 87 -19.93 -0.92 9.03
CA PHE A 87 -21.15 -0.98 9.85
C PHE A 87 -22.18 0.09 9.49
N GLY A 88 -21.84 1.06 8.62
CA GLY A 88 -22.74 2.15 8.24
C GLY A 88 -23.01 3.13 9.37
N ASP A 89 -22.04 3.39 10.23
CA ASP A 89 -22.18 4.28 11.37
C ASP A 89 -22.54 5.70 10.94
N PRO A 90 -23.37 6.42 11.70
CA PRO A 90 -23.75 7.79 11.39
C PRO A 90 -22.53 8.72 11.27
N GLY A 91 -22.37 9.34 10.10
CA GLY A 91 -21.26 10.23 9.81
C GLY A 91 -20.00 9.54 9.28
N ALA A 92 -19.96 8.21 9.19
CA ALA A 92 -18.87 7.49 8.54
C ALA A 92 -18.81 7.80 7.04
N SER A 93 -17.63 7.76 6.47
CA SER A 93 -17.42 7.86 5.03
C SER A 93 -17.90 6.57 4.33
N LYS A 94 -18.08 6.62 3.01
CA LYS A 94 -18.28 5.40 2.22
C LYS A 94 -17.03 4.50 2.39
N LEU A 95 -17.26 3.19 2.52
CA LEU A 95 -16.17 2.21 2.53
C LEU A 95 -15.32 2.36 1.26
N PRO A 96 -14.00 2.41 1.34
CA PRO A 96 -13.14 2.45 0.16
C PRO A 96 -13.18 1.13 -0.61
N ASP A 97 -12.82 1.16 -1.88
CA ASP A 97 -12.73 -0.04 -2.70
C ASP A 97 -11.56 -0.94 -2.28
N MET A 98 -10.49 -0.33 -1.74
CA MET A 98 -9.32 -1.01 -1.19
C MET A 98 -8.81 -0.31 0.07
N PHE A 99 -8.22 -1.07 0.97
CA PHE A 99 -7.54 -0.50 2.13
C PHE A 99 -6.35 -1.35 2.57
N VAL A 100 -5.32 -0.70 3.11
CA VAL A 100 -4.15 -1.36 3.69
C VAL A 100 -4.25 -1.28 5.21
N SER A 101 -4.43 -2.43 5.85
CA SER A 101 -4.59 -2.54 7.30
C SER A 101 -4.09 -3.89 7.80
N TYR A 102 -4.25 -4.16 9.10
CA TYR A 102 -3.98 -5.47 9.67
C TYR A 102 -5.14 -6.46 9.44
N PRO A 103 -4.88 -7.78 9.39
CA PRO A 103 -5.91 -8.80 9.25
C PRO A 103 -7.06 -8.67 10.27
N LYS A 104 -6.76 -8.20 11.49
CA LYS A 104 -7.77 -7.95 12.53
C LYS A 104 -8.91 -7.02 12.08
N THR A 105 -8.64 -6.12 11.13
CA THR A 105 -9.66 -5.22 10.60
C THR A 105 -10.69 -5.99 9.79
N VAL A 106 -10.24 -6.87 8.90
CA VAL A 106 -11.13 -7.72 8.10
C VAL A 106 -11.92 -8.69 8.98
N LEU A 107 -11.25 -9.30 9.96
CA LEU A 107 -11.91 -10.22 10.93
C LEU A 107 -12.98 -9.54 11.80
N ALA A 108 -12.94 -8.23 11.94
CA ALA A 108 -13.91 -7.45 12.72
C ALA A 108 -15.01 -6.80 11.87
N MET A 109 -14.98 -6.97 10.55
CA MET A 109 -16.01 -6.45 9.65
C MET A 109 -17.31 -7.28 9.77
N PRO A 110 -18.46 -6.71 9.37
CA PRO A 110 -19.70 -7.49 9.28
C PRO A 110 -19.54 -8.71 8.37
N ASP A 111 -20.14 -9.83 8.73
CA ASP A 111 -20.06 -11.10 7.98
C ASP A 111 -20.63 -10.99 6.55
N ASP A 112 -21.51 -10.05 6.31
CA ASP A 112 -22.12 -9.76 5.02
C ASP A 112 -21.32 -8.76 4.16
N THR A 113 -20.14 -8.34 4.62
CA THR A 113 -19.24 -7.50 3.82
C THR A 113 -18.68 -8.30 2.64
N GLU A 114 -18.98 -7.86 1.42
CA GLU A 114 -18.44 -8.47 0.22
C GLU A 114 -16.95 -8.14 0.08
N LEU A 115 -16.11 -9.16 0.23
CA LEU A 115 -14.68 -9.11 0.00
C LEU A 115 -14.33 -9.93 -1.24
N VAL A 116 -13.34 -9.45 -1.99
CA VAL A 116 -12.78 -10.19 -3.12
C VAL A 116 -12.11 -11.46 -2.60
N ASP A 117 -12.29 -12.56 -3.33
CA ASP A 117 -11.45 -13.75 -3.19
C ASP A 117 -10.33 -13.68 -4.22
N TYR A 118 -9.12 -13.46 -3.78
CA TYR A 118 -7.97 -13.31 -4.68
C TYR A 118 -7.61 -14.62 -5.39
N TYR A 119 -8.04 -15.79 -4.90
CA TYR A 119 -7.90 -17.05 -5.64
C TYR A 119 -8.65 -17.07 -6.97
N ASP A 120 -9.68 -16.24 -7.14
CA ASP A 120 -10.41 -16.12 -8.41
C ASP A 120 -9.67 -15.27 -9.46
N TYR A 121 -8.66 -14.50 -9.04
CA TYR A 121 -8.01 -13.50 -9.90
C TYR A 121 -6.51 -13.73 -10.09
N PHE A 122 -5.85 -14.43 -9.18
CA PHE A 122 -4.43 -14.72 -9.23
C PHE A 122 -4.19 -16.18 -9.56
N THR A 123 -3.24 -16.44 -10.45
CA THR A 123 -2.76 -17.78 -10.73
C THR A 123 -1.92 -18.32 -9.56
N GLU A 124 -1.78 -19.63 -9.48
CA GLU A 124 -0.90 -20.26 -8.48
C GLU A 124 0.56 -19.79 -8.62
N GLU A 125 1.02 -19.51 -9.84
CA GLU A 125 2.37 -19.01 -10.11
C GLU A 125 2.57 -17.62 -9.51
N GLU A 126 1.63 -16.70 -9.69
CA GLU A 126 1.66 -15.35 -9.12
C GLU A 126 1.59 -15.39 -7.59
N LEU A 127 0.75 -16.26 -7.01
CA LEU A 127 0.65 -16.40 -5.57
C LEU A 127 1.92 -17.00 -4.96
N ASN A 128 2.66 -17.83 -5.68
CA ASN A 128 3.94 -18.38 -5.23
C ASN A 128 5.08 -17.35 -5.19
N GLU A 129 4.90 -16.16 -5.73
CA GLU A 129 5.85 -15.04 -5.57
C GLU A 129 5.80 -14.43 -4.16
N PHE A 130 4.69 -14.63 -3.43
CA PHE A 130 4.57 -14.19 -2.05
C PHE A 130 5.24 -15.16 -1.08
N ILE A 131 5.66 -14.65 0.08
CA ILE A 131 6.12 -15.49 1.19
C ILE A 131 4.93 -16.31 1.70
N PRO A 132 4.95 -17.67 1.64
CA PRO A 132 3.77 -18.48 1.94
C PRO A 132 3.14 -18.20 3.31
N ALA A 133 3.96 -18.04 4.36
CA ALA A 133 3.50 -17.74 5.71
C ALA A 133 2.76 -16.39 5.81
N PHE A 134 3.08 -15.43 4.92
CA PHE A 134 2.40 -14.13 4.90
C PHE A 134 1.09 -14.22 4.13
N LEU A 135 1.06 -15.02 3.07
CA LEU A 135 -0.15 -15.25 2.29
C LEU A 135 -1.21 -16.03 3.10
N GLU A 136 -0.76 -17.03 3.88
CA GLU A 136 -1.63 -17.85 4.74
C GLU A 136 -2.41 -16.99 5.76
N GLU A 137 -1.81 -15.92 6.29
CA GLU A 137 -2.51 -14.98 7.18
C GLU A 137 -3.67 -14.23 6.50
N GLY A 138 -3.69 -14.18 5.17
CA GLY A 138 -4.74 -13.57 4.37
C GLY A 138 -5.92 -14.49 4.09
N VAL A 139 -5.83 -15.77 4.45
CA VAL A 139 -6.89 -16.76 4.22
C VAL A 139 -7.91 -16.70 5.35
N ILE A 140 -9.14 -16.29 5.01
CA ILE A 140 -10.27 -16.19 5.94
C ILE A 140 -11.42 -17.02 5.39
N HIS A 141 -11.92 -17.99 6.17
CA HIS A 141 -12.98 -18.90 5.75
C HIS A 141 -12.73 -19.56 4.38
N GLU A 142 -11.52 -20.08 4.19
CA GLU A 142 -11.05 -20.75 2.96
C GLU A 142 -10.92 -19.84 1.72
N ARG A 143 -11.07 -18.51 1.88
CA ARG A 143 -10.93 -17.51 0.83
C ARG A 143 -9.70 -16.66 1.09
N LEU A 144 -8.93 -16.36 0.05
CA LEU A 144 -7.83 -15.40 0.14
C LEU A 144 -8.38 -13.97 0.05
N SER A 145 -8.72 -13.39 1.18
CA SER A 145 -9.35 -12.07 1.26
C SER A 145 -8.35 -10.93 1.52
N ILE A 146 -7.10 -11.26 1.84
CA ILE A 146 -6.05 -10.27 2.14
C ILE A 146 -4.76 -10.66 1.44
N LEU A 147 -4.16 -9.70 0.72
CA LEU A 147 -2.81 -9.85 0.18
C LEU A 147 -1.79 -9.13 1.06
N PRO A 148 -0.61 -9.71 1.30
CA PRO A 148 0.45 -9.06 2.06
C PRO A 148 1.08 -7.94 1.23
N VAL A 149 1.00 -6.70 1.74
CA VAL A 149 1.68 -5.53 1.13
C VAL A 149 3.04 -5.29 1.79
N ALA A 150 3.06 -5.33 3.12
CA ALA A 150 4.28 -5.15 3.93
C ALA A 150 4.10 -5.80 5.30
N LYS A 151 5.21 -6.28 5.86
CA LYS A 151 5.28 -6.77 7.24
C LYS A 151 6.36 -6.01 7.98
N SER A 152 6.01 -5.46 9.14
CA SER A 152 6.99 -4.91 10.05
C SER A 152 7.62 -6.02 10.89
N MET A 153 8.90 -5.87 11.16
CA MET A 153 9.65 -6.74 12.07
C MET A 153 10.30 -5.88 13.15
N GLU A 154 10.34 -6.42 14.35
CA GLU A 154 11.21 -5.87 15.39
C GLU A 154 12.59 -6.41 15.19
N VAL A 155 13.58 -5.51 15.11
CA VAL A 155 14.98 -5.86 14.98
C VAL A 155 15.81 -5.09 15.98
N MET A 156 16.83 -5.73 16.51
CA MET A 156 17.77 -5.10 17.38
C MET A 156 19.00 -4.62 16.58
N PHE A 157 19.29 -3.33 16.67
CA PHE A 157 20.51 -2.77 16.12
C PHE A 157 21.58 -2.70 17.20
N ILE A 158 22.77 -3.21 16.88
CA ILE A 158 23.93 -3.19 17.77
C ILE A 158 24.97 -2.25 17.19
N ASN A 159 25.44 -1.28 17.97
CA ASN A 159 26.63 -0.52 17.62
C ASN A 159 27.85 -1.44 17.75
N LYS A 160 28.27 -2.00 16.62
CA LYS A 160 29.35 -3.00 16.60
C LYS A 160 30.65 -2.46 17.19
N THR A 161 31.01 -1.20 16.99
CA THR A 161 32.23 -0.60 17.54
C THR A 161 32.18 -0.54 19.05
N ALA A 162 31.06 -0.16 19.64
CA ALA A 162 30.85 -0.15 21.08
C ALA A 162 30.85 -1.57 21.64
N PHE A 163 30.14 -2.49 20.97
CA PHE A 163 30.10 -3.90 21.36
C PHE A 163 31.46 -4.57 21.33
N ASP A 164 32.27 -4.38 20.30
CA ASP A 164 33.61 -4.99 20.19
C ASP A 164 34.54 -4.51 21.32
N ARG A 165 34.44 -3.26 21.76
CA ARG A 165 35.21 -2.77 22.93
C ARG A 165 34.74 -3.46 24.21
N PHE A 166 33.45 -3.48 24.47
CA PHE A 166 32.84 -4.14 25.60
C PHE A 166 33.19 -5.64 25.64
N ALA A 167 32.97 -6.34 24.53
CA ALA A 167 33.25 -7.77 24.40
C ALA A 167 34.73 -8.12 24.65
N LYS A 168 35.64 -7.26 24.22
CA LYS A 168 37.09 -7.45 24.43
C LYS A 168 37.45 -7.45 25.91
N GLU A 169 36.81 -6.64 26.73
CA GLU A 169 37.10 -6.47 28.15
C GLU A 169 36.29 -7.45 29.03
N THR A 170 35.07 -7.79 28.62
CA THR A 170 34.13 -8.60 29.42
C THR A 170 34.01 -10.04 28.96
N GLY A 171 34.43 -10.36 27.72
CA GLY A 171 34.26 -11.68 27.12
C GLY A 171 32.83 -11.91 26.59
N ALA A 172 31.99 -10.90 26.53
CA ALA A 172 30.62 -10.97 25.99
C ALA A 172 30.61 -11.45 24.53
N LYS A 173 29.57 -12.22 24.18
CA LYS A 173 29.43 -12.79 22.84
C LYS A 173 28.10 -12.33 22.23
N ILE A 174 28.12 -12.05 20.93
CA ILE A 174 26.90 -11.62 20.20
C ILE A 174 25.82 -12.70 20.20
N GLU A 175 26.22 -13.96 20.32
CA GLU A 175 25.34 -15.13 20.41
C GLU A 175 24.44 -15.08 21.64
N ASP A 176 24.92 -14.46 22.74
CA ASP A 176 24.16 -14.33 23.98
C ASP A 176 22.93 -13.43 23.81
N LEU A 177 22.93 -12.56 22.79
CA LEU A 177 21.79 -11.68 22.46
C LEU A 177 20.63 -12.40 21.73
N LYS A 178 20.73 -13.70 21.49
CA LYS A 178 19.67 -14.47 20.79
C LYS A 178 18.46 -14.80 21.67
N THR A 179 18.57 -14.59 22.97
CA THR A 179 17.49 -14.84 23.94
C THR A 179 17.23 -13.60 24.79
N TRP A 180 16.04 -13.48 25.32
CA TRP A 180 15.69 -12.40 26.23
C TRP A 180 16.54 -12.40 27.50
N GLU A 181 16.78 -13.58 28.06
CA GLU A 181 17.61 -13.78 29.26
C GLU A 181 19.05 -13.31 28.99
N GLY A 182 19.61 -13.68 27.86
CA GLY A 182 20.95 -13.25 27.45
C GLY A 182 21.02 -11.76 27.18
N LEU A 183 19.99 -11.18 26.57
CA LEU A 183 19.88 -9.73 26.35
C LEU A 183 19.88 -8.97 27.69
N PHE A 184 19.05 -9.39 28.67
CA PHE A 184 19.00 -8.73 29.97
C PHE A 184 20.32 -8.89 30.75
N ALA A 185 20.90 -10.09 30.78
CA ALA A 185 22.17 -10.31 31.42
C ALA A 185 23.30 -9.46 30.80
N MET A 186 23.32 -9.34 29.48
CA MET A 186 24.30 -8.50 28.78
C MET A 186 24.06 -7.02 29.02
N ALA A 187 22.80 -6.57 29.12
CA ALA A 187 22.49 -5.18 29.46
C ALA A 187 22.98 -4.79 30.86
N GLU A 188 22.81 -5.68 31.86
CA GLU A 188 23.35 -5.49 33.20
C GLU A 188 24.88 -5.44 33.19
N GLN A 189 25.54 -6.36 32.45
CA GLN A 189 26.97 -6.39 32.33
C GLN A 189 27.51 -5.15 31.61
N TYR A 190 26.82 -4.67 30.59
CA TYR A 190 27.15 -3.44 29.86
C TYR A 190 27.03 -2.21 30.74
N ALA A 191 25.93 -2.10 31.53
CA ALA A 191 25.75 -1.01 32.47
C ALA A 191 26.91 -0.97 33.51
N ALA A 192 27.24 -2.09 34.15
CA ALA A 192 28.32 -2.17 35.09
C ALA A 192 29.68 -1.80 34.45
N TRP A 193 29.95 -2.25 33.23
CA TRP A 193 31.16 -1.90 32.49
C TRP A 193 31.25 -0.41 32.15
N THR A 194 30.13 0.24 31.82
CA THR A 194 30.11 1.69 31.55
C THR A 194 30.26 2.51 32.80
N ASP A 195 29.68 2.08 33.93
CA ASP A 195 29.84 2.74 35.23
C ASP A 195 31.29 2.72 35.70
N ASP A 196 31.98 1.62 35.53
CA ASP A 196 33.44 1.49 35.81
C ASP A 196 34.27 2.44 34.93
N GLN A 197 33.83 2.77 33.72
CA GLN A 197 34.51 3.72 32.81
C GLN A 197 34.26 5.19 33.17
N THR A 198 33.10 5.49 33.81
CA THR A 198 32.66 6.84 34.11
C THR A 198 32.08 6.97 35.53
N PRO A 199 32.89 6.71 36.57
CA PRO A 199 32.42 6.60 37.95
C PRO A 199 31.79 7.89 38.49
N ASP A 200 32.12 9.05 37.89
CA ASP A 200 31.64 10.36 38.32
C ASP A 200 30.37 10.86 37.61
N ILE A 201 29.82 10.06 36.66
CA ILE A 201 28.63 10.40 35.91
C ILE A 201 27.49 9.46 36.34
N PRO A 202 26.46 9.94 37.07
CA PRO A 202 25.31 9.10 37.41
C PRO A 202 24.53 8.71 36.16
N ASN A 203 24.07 7.46 36.13
CA ASN A 203 23.21 6.91 35.08
C ASN A 203 21.79 7.47 35.14
#